data_a1dbb1251a7e49d82aab2cf77c3d18ab
#
_entry.id   a1dbb1251a7e49d82aab2cf77c3d18ab
#
_cell.length_a   1.000
_cell.length_b   1.000
_cell.length_c   1.000
_cell.angle_alpha   90.00
_cell.angle_beta   90.00
_cell.angle_gamma   90.00
#
_symmetry.space_group_name_H-M   'P 1'
#
loop_
_entity.id
_entity.type
_entity.pdbx_description
1 polymer ?
#
loop_
_entity_poly.entity_id
_entity_poly.type
_entity_poly.pdbx_seq_one_letter_code
_entity_poly.pdbx_strand_id
1 'polypeptide(L)'
;MFKFFQNLGRSLMLPVAVLPAGAIITGIGNLLNALHVLPTVAMFFSIVGTAILGQLGLIFAIGVAIGMAKKNDGAVALAGALGYAMVTKVLNPENVATLFNIKEKAVNLGFTKMDNSNVFLGIIIGLIAAYSFNKFSEVELPMALSFFSGKRLVPIMTVFFSTILAVILLFIWPMVFSGIVAFGEWLVGFGSFGAFLYGVFNRLLIPTGLHHALNAVFWFDTAGINAVSYTHLTLPTSDLV
;
A
#
# COMPACT_ATOMS: atom_id res chain seq x y z
N MET A 1 -17.41 -10.19 -13.38
CA MET A 1 -16.51 -9.05 -13.14
C MET A 1 -17.10 -8.01 -12.21
N PHE A 2 -18.27 -7.46 -12.44
CA PHE A 2 -18.88 -6.41 -11.61
C PHE A 2 -18.95 -6.74 -10.11
N LYS A 3 -19.40 -7.95 -9.72
CA LYS A 3 -19.43 -8.40 -8.33
C LYS A 3 -18.05 -8.43 -7.66
N PHE A 4 -16.99 -8.76 -8.39
CA PHE A 4 -15.63 -8.78 -7.86
C PHE A 4 -15.19 -7.36 -7.47
N PHE A 5 -15.34 -6.38 -8.37
CA PHE A 5 -14.99 -4.98 -8.08
C PHE A 5 -15.86 -4.40 -6.96
N GLN A 6 -17.13 -4.75 -6.89
CA GLN A 6 -18.01 -4.33 -5.81
C GLN A 6 -17.57 -4.91 -4.45
N ASN A 7 -17.20 -6.19 -4.40
CA ASN A 7 -16.68 -6.82 -3.19
C ASN A 7 -15.32 -6.24 -2.79
N LEU A 8 -14.42 -6.02 -3.77
CA LEU A 8 -13.15 -5.37 -3.53
C LEU A 8 -13.35 -3.96 -2.96
N GLY A 9 -14.21 -3.14 -3.57
CA GLY A 9 -14.54 -1.82 -3.06
C GLY A 9 -15.05 -1.86 -1.62
N ARG A 10 -15.91 -2.81 -1.29
CA ARG A 10 -16.41 -3.01 0.09
C ARG A 10 -15.29 -3.43 1.04
N SER A 11 -14.37 -4.30 0.62
CA SER A 11 -13.25 -4.75 1.45
C SER A 11 -12.23 -3.64 1.76
N LEU A 12 -12.16 -2.61 0.90
CA LEU A 12 -11.31 -1.44 1.11
C LEU A 12 -11.88 -0.45 2.13
N MET A 13 -13.17 -0.51 2.46
CA MET A 13 -13.78 0.46 3.38
C MET A 13 -13.17 0.41 4.79
N LEU A 14 -12.86 -0.78 5.28
CA LEU A 14 -12.33 -0.97 6.63
C LEU A 14 -10.87 -0.44 6.76
N PRO A 15 -9.92 -0.78 5.87
CA PRO A 15 -8.60 -0.16 5.86
C PRO A 15 -8.63 1.37 5.72
N VAL A 16 -9.50 1.87 4.84
CA VAL A 16 -9.65 3.31 4.59
C VAL A 16 -10.13 4.06 5.83
N ALA A 17 -10.97 3.45 6.66
CA ALA A 17 -11.46 4.07 7.91
C ALA A 17 -10.33 4.38 8.92
N VAL A 18 -9.15 3.76 8.78
CA VAL A 18 -7.98 4.04 9.63
C VAL A 18 -7.26 5.33 9.21
N LEU A 19 -7.35 5.75 7.94
CA LEU A 19 -6.66 6.93 7.41
C LEU A 19 -6.97 8.24 8.18
N PRO A 20 -8.24 8.58 8.46
CA PRO A 20 -8.56 9.79 9.22
C PRO A 20 -7.92 9.80 10.61
N ALA A 21 -7.83 8.66 11.29
CA ALA A 21 -7.21 8.59 12.61
C ALA A 21 -5.72 8.96 12.54
N GLY A 22 -4.97 8.37 11.60
CA GLY A 22 -3.56 8.71 11.37
C GLY A 22 -3.39 10.18 10.97
N ALA A 23 -4.23 10.68 10.06
CA ALA A 23 -4.16 12.06 9.59
C ALA A 23 -4.47 13.10 10.68
N ILE A 24 -5.48 12.87 11.52
CA ILE A 24 -5.81 13.76 12.64
C ILE A 24 -4.67 13.81 13.65
N ILE A 25 -4.12 12.65 14.03
CA ILE A 25 -3.01 12.57 14.99
C ILE A 25 -1.78 13.31 14.44
N THR A 26 -1.40 13.07 13.18
CA THR A 26 -0.31 13.80 12.52
C THR A 26 -0.59 15.29 12.44
N GLY A 27 -1.84 15.67 12.10
CA GLY A 27 -2.27 17.07 12.03
C GLY A 27 -2.15 17.81 13.35
N ILE A 28 -2.52 17.19 14.47
CA ILE A 28 -2.31 17.74 15.83
C ILE A 28 -0.83 17.94 16.09
N GLY A 29 0.02 16.96 15.79
CA GLY A 29 1.46 17.07 15.94
C GLY A 29 2.04 18.25 15.15
N ASN A 30 1.65 18.38 13.88
CA ASN A 30 2.09 19.48 13.01
C ASN A 30 1.58 20.84 13.48
N LEU A 31 0.34 20.93 13.96
CA LEU A 31 -0.22 22.16 14.51
C LEU A 31 0.55 22.63 15.78
N LEU A 32 0.80 21.72 16.71
CA LEU A 32 1.58 22.04 17.92
C LEU A 32 3.00 22.48 17.58
N ASN A 33 3.61 21.85 16.57
CA ASN A 33 4.94 22.23 16.09
C ASN A 33 4.93 23.64 15.44
N ALA A 34 3.92 23.94 14.62
CA ALA A 34 3.76 25.26 13.99
C ALA A 34 3.53 26.39 15.02
N LEU A 35 2.85 26.09 16.11
CA LEU A 35 2.61 27.02 17.20
C LEU A 35 3.82 27.12 18.17
N HIS A 36 4.88 26.35 17.94
CA HIS A 36 6.05 26.25 18.84
C HIS A 36 5.69 25.91 20.29
N VAL A 37 4.56 25.21 20.51
CA VAL A 37 4.07 24.82 21.84
C VAL A 37 4.43 23.34 22.07
N LEU A 38 5.04 23.04 23.23
CA LEU A 38 5.34 21.68 23.68
C LEU A 38 6.03 20.81 22.59
N PRO A 39 7.25 21.13 22.16
CA PRO A 39 7.88 20.46 20.99
C PRO A 39 7.98 18.94 21.14
N THR A 40 8.20 18.42 22.34
CA THR A 40 8.25 16.98 22.62
C THR A 40 6.89 16.30 22.38
N VAL A 41 5.80 16.97 22.80
CA VAL A 41 4.43 16.46 22.58
C VAL A 41 4.05 16.53 21.10
N ALA A 42 4.41 17.61 20.42
CA ALA A 42 4.23 17.76 18.99
C ALA A 42 4.93 16.62 18.21
N MET A 43 6.18 16.35 18.56
CA MET A 43 6.97 15.27 17.97
C MET A 43 6.34 13.90 18.26
N PHE A 44 5.86 13.65 19.46
CA PHE A 44 5.19 12.39 19.82
C PHE A 44 3.95 12.15 18.95
N PHE A 45 3.04 13.13 18.82
CA PHE A 45 1.86 12.99 17.95
C PHE A 45 2.23 12.79 16.47
N SER A 46 3.24 13.50 15.99
CA SER A 46 3.74 13.32 14.61
C SER A 46 4.27 11.91 14.40
N ILE A 47 5.05 11.35 15.33
CA ILE A 47 5.58 9.98 15.25
C ILE A 47 4.43 8.96 15.27
N VAL A 48 3.47 9.10 16.19
CA VAL A 48 2.32 8.17 16.26
C VAL A 48 1.50 8.18 14.98
N GLY A 49 1.18 9.38 14.46
CA GLY A 49 0.40 9.50 13.24
C GLY A 49 1.15 8.94 12.01
N THR A 50 2.42 9.28 11.86
CA THR A 50 3.24 8.75 10.75
C THR A 50 3.49 7.24 10.87
N ALA A 51 3.58 6.68 12.08
CA ALA A 51 3.67 5.24 12.28
C ALA A 51 2.42 4.50 11.75
N ILE A 52 1.22 5.06 11.97
CA ILE A 52 -0.03 4.50 11.42
C ILE A 52 -0.02 4.59 9.90
N LEU A 53 0.27 5.78 9.35
CA LEU A 53 0.30 6.00 7.90
C LEU A 53 1.40 5.20 7.20
N GLY A 54 2.53 4.99 7.85
CA GLY A 54 3.62 4.15 7.35
C GLY A 54 3.31 2.66 7.28
N GLN A 55 2.22 2.19 7.90
CA GLN A 55 1.78 0.78 7.84
C GLN A 55 0.54 0.57 6.95
N LEU A 56 0.20 1.56 6.13
CA LEU A 56 -1.02 1.48 5.30
C LEU A 56 -1.06 0.24 4.42
N GLY A 57 0.02 -0.12 3.76
CA GLY A 57 0.04 -1.29 2.90
C GLY A 57 -0.27 -2.58 3.66
N LEU A 58 0.26 -2.74 4.87
CA LEU A 58 -0.06 -3.87 5.75
C LEU A 58 -1.53 -3.87 6.17
N ILE A 59 -2.08 -2.71 6.54
CA ILE A 59 -3.48 -2.55 6.92
C ILE A 59 -4.40 -2.91 5.76
N PHE A 60 -4.05 -2.49 4.54
CA PHE A 60 -4.78 -2.86 3.32
C PHE A 60 -4.67 -4.35 3.00
N ALA A 61 -3.49 -4.96 3.17
CA ALA A 61 -3.31 -6.40 2.96
C ALA A 61 -4.23 -7.23 3.87
N ILE A 62 -4.29 -6.87 5.16
CA ILE A 62 -5.16 -7.53 6.13
C ILE A 62 -6.64 -7.28 5.81
N GLY A 63 -7.02 -6.02 5.56
CA GLY A 63 -8.41 -5.64 5.32
C GLY A 63 -8.99 -6.26 4.06
N VAL A 64 -8.22 -6.25 2.96
CA VAL A 64 -8.62 -6.91 1.70
C VAL A 64 -8.68 -8.43 1.86
N ALA A 65 -7.71 -9.02 2.57
CA ALA A 65 -7.71 -10.46 2.85
C ALA A 65 -9.00 -10.89 3.56
N ILE A 66 -9.38 -10.21 4.64
CA ILE A 66 -10.61 -10.50 5.40
C ILE A 66 -11.85 -10.21 4.56
N GLY A 67 -11.90 -9.03 3.89
CA GLY A 67 -13.09 -8.58 3.17
C GLY A 67 -13.41 -9.39 1.91
N MET A 68 -12.41 -10.04 1.29
CA MET A 68 -12.55 -10.88 0.11
C MET A 68 -12.67 -12.38 0.44
N ALA A 69 -12.47 -12.76 1.70
CA ALA A 69 -12.62 -14.15 2.15
C ALA A 69 -14.10 -14.52 2.29
N LYS A 70 -14.43 -15.80 2.02
CA LYS A 70 -15.79 -16.33 2.18
C LYS A 70 -16.27 -16.31 3.64
N LYS A 71 -15.34 -16.43 4.59
CA LYS A 71 -15.59 -16.39 6.03
C LYS A 71 -14.57 -15.45 6.68
N ASN A 72 -15.02 -14.62 7.61
CA ASN A 72 -14.12 -13.78 8.41
C ASN A 72 -13.38 -14.66 9.41
N ASP A 73 -12.09 -14.84 9.20
CA ASP A 73 -11.26 -15.72 10.03
C ASP A 73 -9.89 -15.10 10.27
N GLY A 74 -9.35 -15.30 11.48
CA GLY A 74 -8.01 -14.83 11.83
C GLY A 74 -6.89 -15.42 10.97
N ALA A 75 -7.08 -16.64 10.44
CA ALA A 75 -6.10 -17.29 9.59
C ALA A 75 -5.86 -16.51 8.28
N VAL A 76 -6.91 -15.91 7.70
CA VAL A 76 -6.76 -15.10 6.48
C VAL A 76 -6.09 -13.77 6.77
N ALA A 77 -6.36 -13.15 7.93
CA ALA A 77 -5.69 -11.93 8.38
C ALA A 77 -4.18 -12.17 8.57
N LEU A 78 -3.84 -13.25 9.28
CA LEU A 78 -2.45 -13.67 9.49
C LEU A 78 -1.75 -13.95 8.15
N ALA A 79 -2.42 -14.65 7.24
CA ALA A 79 -1.88 -14.95 5.92
C ALA A 79 -1.60 -13.68 5.10
N GLY A 80 -2.50 -12.70 5.13
CA GLY A 80 -2.31 -11.40 4.49
C GLY A 80 -1.15 -10.62 5.08
N ALA A 81 -1.07 -10.54 6.41
CA ALA A 81 0.02 -9.87 7.11
C ALA A 81 1.37 -10.52 6.83
N LEU A 82 1.46 -11.86 6.90
CA LEU A 82 2.69 -12.61 6.66
C LEU A 82 3.17 -12.47 5.21
N GLY A 83 2.25 -12.65 4.25
CA GLY A 83 2.58 -12.48 2.82
C GLY A 83 3.10 -11.09 2.52
N TYR A 84 2.46 -10.06 3.09
CA TYR A 84 2.87 -8.67 2.91
C TYR A 84 4.26 -8.40 3.51
N ALA A 85 4.48 -8.76 4.76
CA ALA A 85 5.75 -8.57 5.44
C ALA A 85 6.91 -9.30 4.72
N MET A 86 6.66 -10.50 4.18
CA MET A 86 7.64 -11.25 3.43
C MET A 86 7.99 -10.56 2.11
N VAL A 87 6.99 -10.15 1.30
CA VAL A 87 7.23 -9.55 -0.01
C VAL A 87 7.92 -8.19 0.12
N THR A 88 7.49 -7.33 1.05
CA THR A 88 8.14 -6.04 1.30
C THR A 88 9.59 -6.21 1.75
N LYS A 89 9.89 -7.23 2.57
CA LYS A 89 11.26 -7.51 2.99
C LYS A 89 12.12 -8.02 1.84
N VAL A 90 11.59 -8.92 1.00
CA VAL A 90 12.32 -9.44 -0.18
C VAL A 90 12.60 -8.34 -1.20
N LEU A 91 11.63 -7.45 -1.44
CA LEU A 91 11.74 -6.35 -2.42
C LEU A 91 12.40 -5.08 -1.87
N ASN A 92 12.85 -5.08 -0.62
CA ASN A 92 13.59 -3.96 -0.05
C ASN A 92 14.90 -3.73 -0.84
N PRO A 93 15.31 -2.46 -1.10
CA PRO A 93 16.51 -2.14 -1.88
C PRO A 93 17.78 -2.85 -1.42
N GLU A 94 18.00 -2.96 -0.11
CA GLU A 94 19.13 -3.66 0.49
C GLU A 94 19.18 -5.15 0.10
N ASN A 95 18.03 -5.83 0.18
CA ASN A 95 17.94 -7.24 -0.17
C ASN A 95 18.02 -7.46 -1.68
N VAL A 96 17.42 -6.58 -2.48
CA VAL A 96 17.54 -6.61 -3.95
C VAL A 96 18.99 -6.39 -4.36
N ALA A 97 19.71 -5.44 -3.74
CA ALA A 97 21.13 -5.24 -3.97
C ALA A 97 21.95 -6.51 -3.70
N THR A 98 21.67 -7.19 -2.59
CA THR A 98 22.32 -8.43 -2.21
C THR A 98 22.01 -9.56 -3.19
N LEU A 99 20.74 -9.71 -3.60
CA LEU A 99 20.32 -10.76 -4.55
C LEU A 99 21.01 -10.63 -5.92
N PHE A 100 21.18 -9.41 -6.42
CA PHE A 100 21.80 -9.14 -7.71
C PHE A 100 23.30 -8.82 -7.63
N ASN A 101 23.87 -8.85 -6.43
CA ASN A 101 25.29 -8.51 -6.16
C ASN A 101 25.69 -7.14 -6.73
N ILE A 102 24.82 -6.15 -6.56
CA ILE A 102 25.03 -4.76 -7.00
C ILE A 102 25.08 -3.81 -5.80
N LYS A 103 25.62 -2.61 -6.00
CA LYS A 103 25.59 -1.58 -4.94
C LYS A 103 24.16 -1.11 -4.73
N GLU A 104 23.74 -0.88 -3.50
CA GLU A 104 22.39 -0.41 -3.13
C GLU A 104 21.98 0.85 -3.93
N LYS A 105 22.92 1.79 -4.13
CA LYS A 105 22.70 3.00 -4.94
C LYS A 105 22.40 2.74 -6.43
N ALA A 106 22.71 1.55 -6.93
CA ALA A 106 22.44 1.14 -8.31
C ALA A 106 21.09 0.40 -8.44
N VAL A 107 20.40 0.13 -7.33
CA VAL A 107 19.06 -0.46 -7.33
C VAL A 107 18.06 0.55 -7.88
N ASN A 108 17.13 0.08 -8.72
CA ASN A 108 16.08 0.93 -9.28
C ASN A 108 15.27 1.62 -8.17
N LEU A 109 15.05 2.94 -8.31
CA LEU A 109 14.30 3.75 -7.34
C LEU A 109 12.90 3.20 -7.03
N GLY A 110 12.30 2.44 -7.94
CA GLY A 110 11.00 1.79 -7.71
C GLY A 110 11.00 0.86 -6.50
N PHE A 111 12.13 0.25 -6.15
CA PHE A 111 12.21 -0.62 -4.98
C PHE A 111 12.25 0.15 -3.65
N THR A 112 12.65 1.42 -3.65
CA THR A 112 12.57 2.26 -2.44
C THR A 112 11.12 2.53 -2.02
N LYS A 113 10.17 2.36 -2.92
CA LYS A 113 8.73 2.50 -2.69
C LYS A 113 8.04 1.17 -2.37
N MET A 114 8.80 0.08 -2.25
CA MET A 114 8.33 -1.24 -1.80
C MET A 114 8.44 -1.37 -0.27
N ASP A 115 7.95 -0.35 0.43
CA ASP A 115 7.92 -0.27 1.88
C ASP A 115 6.55 -0.66 2.46
N ASN A 116 6.42 -0.55 3.77
CA ASN A 116 5.18 -0.89 4.49
C ASN A 116 4.00 0.05 4.17
N SER A 117 4.23 1.16 3.49
CA SER A 117 3.16 2.09 3.06
C SER A 117 2.55 1.73 1.71
N ASN A 118 3.14 0.79 0.96
CA ASN A 118 2.71 0.44 -0.39
C ASN A 118 1.34 -0.25 -0.42
N VAL A 119 0.28 0.54 -0.58
CA VAL A 119 -1.11 0.08 -0.61
C VAL A 119 -1.40 -0.82 -1.81
N PHE A 120 -0.80 -0.55 -2.98
CA PHE A 120 -0.98 -1.39 -4.17
C PHE A 120 -0.54 -2.83 -3.92
N LEU A 121 0.65 -3.00 -3.35
CA LEU A 121 1.16 -4.31 -2.95
C LEU A 121 0.26 -4.94 -1.88
N GLY A 122 -0.22 -4.13 -0.92
CA GLY A 122 -1.16 -4.58 0.11
C GLY A 122 -2.43 -5.18 -0.47
N ILE A 123 -3.04 -4.52 -1.46
CA ILE A 123 -4.24 -5.03 -2.14
C ILE A 123 -3.95 -6.36 -2.85
N ILE A 124 -2.86 -6.47 -3.58
CA ILE A 124 -2.50 -7.70 -4.31
C ILE A 124 -2.28 -8.87 -3.34
N ILE A 125 -1.52 -8.66 -2.28
CA ILE A 125 -1.25 -9.70 -1.27
C ILE A 125 -2.53 -10.07 -0.52
N GLY A 126 -3.38 -9.09 -0.20
CA GLY A 126 -4.69 -9.34 0.39
C GLY A 126 -5.57 -10.24 -0.47
N LEU A 127 -5.58 -10.01 -1.79
CA LEU A 127 -6.29 -10.86 -2.75
C LEU A 127 -5.70 -12.28 -2.80
N ILE A 128 -4.38 -12.44 -2.78
CA ILE A 128 -3.70 -13.75 -2.73
C ILE A 128 -4.07 -14.49 -1.45
N ALA A 129 -4.07 -13.81 -0.30
CA ALA A 129 -4.46 -14.40 0.98
C ALA A 129 -5.92 -14.85 0.99
N ALA A 130 -6.83 -13.99 0.48
CA ALA A 130 -8.24 -14.33 0.35
C ALA A 130 -8.46 -15.52 -0.61
N TYR A 131 -7.76 -15.54 -1.75
CA TYR A 131 -7.79 -16.67 -2.69
C TYR A 131 -7.31 -17.95 -2.03
N SER A 132 -6.18 -17.91 -1.33
CA SER A 132 -5.61 -19.04 -0.61
C SER A 132 -6.59 -19.56 0.46
N PHE A 133 -7.21 -18.66 1.22
CA PHE A 133 -8.22 -19.05 2.22
C PHE A 133 -9.44 -19.69 1.56
N ASN A 134 -9.99 -19.06 0.52
CA ASN A 134 -11.20 -19.54 -0.14
C ASN A 134 -11.03 -20.92 -0.81
N LYS A 135 -9.78 -21.28 -1.17
CA LYS A 135 -9.47 -22.53 -1.86
C LYS A 135 -8.95 -23.61 -0.92
N PHE A 136 -8.15 -23.26 0.08
CA PHE A 136 -7.39 -24.23 0.86
C PHE A 136 -7.84 -24.37 2.32
N SER A 137 -8.74 -23.53 2.83
CA SER A 137 -9.18 -23.55 4.24
C SER A 137 -9.94 -24.81 4.65
N GLU A 138 -10.48 -25.58 3.70
CA GLU A 138 -11.23 -26.80 3.93
C GLU A 138 -10.54 -28.06 3.36
N VAL A 139 -9.30 -27.92 2.88
CA VAL A 139 -8.55 -29.04 2.30
C VAL A 139 -7.96 -29.91 3.39
N GLU A 140 -8.23 -31.21 3.33
CA GLU A 140 -7.64 -32.23 4.18
C GLU A 140 -6.41 -32.82 3.49
N LEU A 141 -5.27 -32.82 4.17
CA LEU A 141 -4.01 -33.41 3.70
C LEU A 141 -3.89 -34.87 4.18
N PRO A 142 -3.07 -35.69 3.49
CA PRO A 142 -2.77 -37.04 3.93
C PRO A 142 -2.28 -37.10 5.38
N MET A 143 -2.44 -38.26 6.03
CA MET A 143 -2.19 -38.45 7.48
C MET A 143 -0.83 -37.91 7.93
N ALA A 144 0.22 -38.06 7.12
CA ALA A 144 1.58 -37.56 7.42
C ALA A 144 1.66 -36.02 7.52
N LEU A 145 0.77 -35.28 6.84
CA LEU A 145 0.72 -33.83 6.81
C LEU A 145 -0.56 -33.26 7.42
N SER A 146 -1.37 -34.09 8.09
CA SER A 146 -2.68 -33.72 8.64
C SER A 146 -2.62 -32.54 9.62
N PHE A 147 -1.49 -32.35 10.30
CA PHE A 147 -1.24 -31.18 11.16
C PHE A 147 -1.40 -29.84 10.43
N PHE A 148 -1.04 -29.81 9.13
CA PHE A 148 -1.12 -28.61 8.31
C PHE A 148 -2.46 -28.46 7.58
N SER A 149 -3.41 -29.36 7.78
CA SER A 149 -4.71 -29.35 7.10
C SER A 149 -5.58 -28.15 7.47
N GLY A 150 -6.50 -27.82 6.57
CA GLY A 150 -7.51 -26.80 6.77
C GLY A 150 -6.94 -25.39 6.90
N LYS A 151 -7.35 -24.62 7.91
CA LYS A 151 -6.96 -23.21 8.08
C LYS A 151 -5.46 -23.00 8.27
N ARG A 152 -4.72 -23.99 8.75
CA ARG A 152 -3.26 -23.91 8.94
C ARG A 152 -2.51 -23.94 7.62
N LEU A 153 -3.12 -24.49 6.57
CA LEU A 153 -2.56 -24.54 5.23
C LEU A 153 -2.58 -23.15 4.55
N VAL A 154 -3.52 -22.29 4.94
CA VAL A 154 -3.74 -20.99 4.29
C VAL A 154 -2.50 -20.07 4.33
N PRO A 155 -1.86 -19.81 5.48
CA PRO A 155 -0.63 -19.00 5.52
C PRO A 155 0.50 -19.61 4.67
N ILE A 156 0.64 -20.94 4.67
CA ILE A 156 1.68 -21.64 3.89
C ILE A 156 1.47 -21.41 2.39
N MET A 157 0.23 -21.61 1.92
CA MET A 157 -0.10 -21.39 0.50
C MET A 157 -0.02 -19.91 0.12
N THR A 158 -0.36 -19.01 1.03
CA THR A 158 -0.19 -17.57 0.79
C THR A 158 1.28 -17.20 0.64
N VAL A 159 2.15 -17.68 1.51
CA VAL A 159 3.60 -17.47 1.40
C VAL A 159 4.12 -18.03 0.07
N PHE A 160 3.71 -19.23 -0.32
CA PHE A 160 4.10 -19.83 -1.60
C PHE A 160 3.72 -18.95 -2.80
N PHE A 161 2.45 -18.52 -2.90
CA PHE A 161 2.01 -17.64 -3.99
C PHE A 161 2.63 -16.24 -3.91
N SER A 162 2.83 -15.72 -2.71
CA SER A 162 3.50 -14.42 -2.51
C SER A 162 4.97 -14.49 -2.88
N THR A 163 5.64 -15.63 -2.70
CA THR A 163 7.02 -15.84 -3.17
C THR A 163 7.09 -15.79 -4.70
N ILE A 164 6.15 -16.45 -5.39
CA ILE A 164 6.06 -16.39 -6.85
C ILE A 164 5.82 -14.93 -7.29
N LEU A 165 4.92 -14.22 -6.62
CA LEU A 165 4.68 -12.81 -6.90
C LEU A 165 5.94 -11.96 -6.68
N ALA A 166 6.70 -12.19 -5.60
CA ALA A 166 7.93 -11.45 -5.33
C ALA A 166 8.96 -11.65 -6.46
N VAL A 167 9.13 -12.89 -6.94
CA VAL A 167 10.00 -13.16 -8.08
C VAL A 167 9.54 -12.42 -9.34
N ILE A 168 8.25 -12.43 -9.63
CA ILE A 168 7.68 -11.69 -10.77
C ILE A 168 7.95 -10.19 -10.62
N LEU A 169 7.71 -9.63 -9.43
CA LEU A 169 7.90 -8.20 -9.17
C LEU A 169 9.39 -7.78 -9.22
N LEU A 170 10.33 -8.64 -8.89
CA LEU A 170 11.77 -8.34 -9.05
C LEU A 170 12.12 -7.90 -10.48
N PHE A 171 11.46 -8.49 -11.48
CA PHE A 171 11.72 -8.19 -12.90
C PHE A 171 10.74 -7.18 -13.50
N ILE A 172 9.47 -7.25 -13.13
CA ILE A 172 8.41 -6.41 -13.74
C ILE A 172 8.29 -5.06 -13.04
N TRP A 173 8.56 -4.98 -11.73
CA TRP A 173 8.32 -3.76 -10.97
C TRP A 173 9.10 -2.54 -11.48
N PRO A 174 10.39 -2.63 -11.85
CA PRO A 174 11.10 -1.49 -12.41
C PRO A 174 10.43 -0.90 -13.66
N MET A 175 9.89 -1.75 -14.52
CA MET A 175 9.16 -1.33 -15.73
C MET A 175 7.83 -0.66 -15.36
N VAL A 176 7.07 -1.26 -14.46
CA VAL A 176 5.78 -0.71 -13.98
C VAL A 176 6.00 0.64 -13.31
N PHE A 177 7.00 0.73 -12.43
CA PHE A 177 7.34 1.98 -11.74
C PHE A 177 7.73 3.08 -12.72
N SER A 178 8.62 2.79 -13.67
CA SER A 178 9.00 3.75 -14.72
C SER A 178 7.80 4.21 -15.56
N GLY A 179 6.88 3.28 -15.87
CA GLY A 179 5.65 3.62 -16.58
C GLY A 179 4.72 4.54 -15.77
N ILE A 180 4.58 4.30 -14.46
CA ILE A 180 3.79 5.15 -13.56
C ILE A 180 4.41 6.55 -13.45
N VAL A 181 5.73 6.65 -13.29
CA VAL A 181 6.45 7.93 -13.24
C VAL A 181 6.26 8.70 -14.55
N ALA A 182 6.51 8.05 -15.70
CA ALA A 182 6.33 8.68 -17.01
C ALA A 182 4.89 9.17 -17.24
N PHE A 183 3.89 8.37 -16.82
CA PHE A 183 2.48 8.79 -16.87
C PHE A 183 2.19 9.99 -15.98
N GLY A 184 2.77 10.02 -14.78
CA GLY A 184 2.64 11.15 -13.87
C GLY A 184 3.30 12.42 -14.41
N GLU A 185 4.53 12.32 -14.92
CA GLU A 185 5.23 13.44 -15.56
C GLU A 185 4.44 13.97 -16.78
N TRP A 186 3.89 13.07 -17.58
CA TRP A 186 3.01 13.41 -18.68
C TRP A 186 1.78 14.20 -18.22
N LEU A 187 1.10 13.77 -17.15
CA LEU A 187 -0.05 14.49 -16.56
C LEU A 187 0.36 15.87 -16.04
N VAL A 188 1.49 15.97 -15.34
CA VAL A 188 2.02 17.26 -14.83
C VAL A 188 2.34 18.21 -15.96
N GLY A 189 2.87 17.71 -17.07
CA GLY A 189 3.17 18.51 -18.26
C GLY A 189 1.96 19.24 -18.88
N PHE A 190 0.74 18.76 -18.61
CA PHE A 190 -0.51 19.44 -19.03
C PHE A 190 -0.98 20.54 -18.06
N GLY A 191 -0.28 20.81 -16.97
CA GLY A 191 -0.65 21.83 -16.00
C GLY A 191 -2.08 21.65 -15.48
N SER A 192 -2.91 22.70 -15.61
CA SER A 192 -4.29 22.68 -15.11
C SER A 192 -5.16 21.58 -15.76
N PHE A 193 -4.89 21.24 -17.02
CA PHE A 193 -5.62 20.16 -17.70
C PHE A 193 -5.24 18.77 -17.15
N GLY A 194 -3.98 18.56 -16.77
CA GLY A 194 -3.52 17.35 -16.10
C GLY A 194 -4.19 17.15 -14.73
N ALA A 195 -4.31 18.23 -13.96
CA ALA A 195 -5.07 18.21 -12.70
C ALA A 195 -6.56 17.86 -12.90
N PHE A 196 -7.17 18.36 -13.96
CA PHE A 196 -8.53 18.02 -14.36
C PHE A 196 -8.66 16.53 -14.69
N LEU A 197 -7.76 15.99 -15.53
CA LEU A 197 -7.75 14.57 -15.89
C LEU A 197 -7.60 13.68 -14.66
N TYR A 198 -6.67 14.01 -13.76
CA TYR A 198 -6.54 13.30 -12.48
C TYR A 198 -7.85 13.29 -11.71
N GLY A 199 -8.50 14.45 -11.57
CA GLY A 199 -9.79 14.56 -10.89
C GLY A 199 -10.89 13.70 -11.53
N VAL A 200 -10.93 13.63 -12.86
CA VAL A 200 -11.88 12.79 -13.60
C VAL A 200 -11.63 11.31 -13.34
N PHE A 201 -10.39 10.83 -13.48
CA PHE A 201 -10.05 9.43 -13.22
C PHE A 201 -10.31 9.05 -11.77
N ASN A 202 -9.95 9.90 -10.83
CA ASN A 202 -10.23 9.68 -9.41
C ASN A 202 -11.74 9.52 -9.15
N ARG A 203 -12.56 10.40 -9.74
CA ARG A 203 -14.02 10.33 -9.62
C ARG A 203 -14.62 9.08 -10.27
N LEU A 204 -14.14 8.68 -11.44
CA LEU A 204 -14.59 7.45 -12.12
C LEU A 204 -14.30 6.19 -11.30
N LEU A 205 -13.24 6.20 -10.50
CA LEU A 205 -12.84 5.07 -9.67
C LEU A 205 -13.54 5.02 -8.30
N ILE A 206 -14.24 6.10 -7.87
CA ILE A 206 -14.96 6.13 -6.59
C ILE A 206 -15.97 4.96 -6.46
N PRO A 207 -16.83 4.67 -7.45
CA PRO A 207 -17.83 3.61 -7.31
C PRO A 207 -17.24 2.21 -7.13
N THR A 208 -16.01 2.01 -7.61
CA THR A 208 -15.28 0.74 -7.48
C THR A 208 -14.42 0.67 -6.20
N GLY A 209 -14.25 1.78 -5.49
CA GLY A 209 -13.31 1.90 -4.37
C GLY A 209 -11.84 1.96 -4.78
N LEU A 210 -11.53 1.81 -6.07
CA LEU A 210 -10.14 1.80 -6.59
C LEU A 210 -9.49 3.19 -6.61
N HIS A 211 -10.26 4.28 -6.43
CA HIS A 211 -9.72 5.63 -6.30
C HIS A 211 -8.69 5.73 -5.17
N HIS A 212 -8.78 4.89 -4.13
CA HIS A 212 -7.77 4.84 -3.07
C HIS A 212 -6.41 4.30 -3.57
N ALA A 213 -6.42 3.36 -4.51
CA ALA A 213 -5.19 2.89 -5.15
C ALA A 213 -4.56 3.99 -6.04
N LEU A 214 -5.40 4.74 -6.77
CA LEU A 214 -4.94 5.88 -7.56
C LEU A 214 -4.40 6.99 -6.64
N ASN A 215 -5.10 7.32 -5.56
CA ASN A 215 -4.64 8.29 -4.57
C ASN A 215 -3.33 7.84 -3.90
N ALA A 216 -3.16 6.55 -3.60
CA ALA A 216 -1.92 6.03 -3.05
C ALA A 216 -0.73 6.25 -3.99
N VAL A 217 -0.94 6.09 -5.30
CA VAL A 217 0.10 6.36 -6.32
C VAL A 217 0.49 7.83 -6.34
N PHE A 218 -0.47 8.75 -6.28
CA PHE A 218 -0.23 10.19 -6.44
C PHE A 218 0.06 10.92 -5.12
N TRP A 219 -0.61 10.55 -4.02
CA TRP A 219 -0.50 11.26 -2.74
C TRP A 219 0.65 10.74 -1.87
N PHE A 220 0.94 9.44 -1.93
CA PHE A 220 2.01 8.83 -1.15
C PHE A 220 3.34 8.71 -1.91
N ASP A 221 3.48 9.48 -3.00
CA ASP A 221 4.71 9.54 -3.80
C ASP A 221 5.20 8.16 -4.28
N THR A 222 4.28 7.21 -4.45
CA THR A 222 4.61 5.88 -5.00
C THR A 222 5.23 5.99 -6.40
N ALA A 223 4.87 7.05 -7.12
CA ALA A 223 5.41 7.39 -8.43
C ALA A 223 6.59 8.39 -8.40
N GLY A 224 7.02 8.83 -7.21
CA GLY A 224 8.08 9.83 -7.10
C GLY A 224 7.69 11.24 -7.56
N ILE A 225 6.37 11.49 -7.72
CA ILE A 225 5.86 12.75 -8.24
C ILE A 225 5.55 13.68 -7.08
N ASN A 226 6.47 14.56 -6.72
CA ASN A 226 6.26 15.64 -5.75
C ASN A 226 5.32 16.75 -6.25
N ALA A 227 4.47 16.47 -7.24
CA ALA A 227 3.75 17.50 -8.00
C ALA A 227 2.60 18.15 -7.25
N VAL A 228 2.09 17.59 -6.17
CA VAL A 228 0.86 18.11 -5.53
C VAL A 228 1.14 18.84 -4.23
N SER A 229 2.27 18.63 -3.59
CA SER A 229 2.56 19.21 -2.27
C SER A 229 2.97 20.69 -2.31
N TYR A 230 3.40 21.23 -3.44
CA TYR A 230 4.00 22.55 -3.49
C TYR A 230 3.16 23.65 -4.15
N THR A 231 2.09 23.31 -4.87
CA THR A 231 1.29 24.34 -5.57
C THR A 231 0.17 24.96 -4.74
N HIS A 232 -0.18 24.38 -3.60
CA HIS A 232 -1.28 24.91 -2.76
C HIS A 232 -0.87 25.35 -1.35
N LEU A 233 0.40 25.22 -0.96
CA LEU A 233 0.86 25.61 0.39
C LEU A 233 1.87 26.76 0.40
N THR A 234 2.30 27.23 -0.74
CA THR A 234 3.01 28.50 -0.84
C THR A 234 2.03 29.58 -1.32
N LEU A 235 1.18 30.02 -0.42
CA LEU A 235 0.73 31.41 -0.49
C LEU A 235 1.99 32.27 -0.37
N PRO A 236 2.27 33.18 -1.31
CA PRO A 236 3.38 34.11 -1.19
C PRO A 236 3.07 35.09 -0.06
N THR A 237 3.44 34.75 1.16
CA THR A 237 3.39 35.65 2.32
C THR A 237 4.72 36.40 2.51
N SER A 238 5.61 36.36 1.53
CA SER A 238 6.92 37.04 1.60
C SER A 238 6.94 38.46 0.99
N ASP A 239 5.81 38.98 0.45
CA ASP A 239 5.78 40.29 -0.18
C ASP A 239 4.94 41.33 0.57
N LEU A 240 4.77 41.17 1.90
CA LEU A 240 4.16 42.19 2.75
C LEU A 240 5.08 42.50 3.96
N VAL A 241 6.25 43.09 3.70
CA VAL A 241 6.93 44.04 4.61
C VAL A 241 7.66 45.05 3.78
#